data_a94e93177d48fda065abeb402f1a71fa
#
_entry.id   a94e93177d48fda065abeb402f1a71fa
#
_cell.length_a   1.000
_cell.length_b   1.000
_cell.length_c   1.000
_cell.angle_alpha   90.00
_cell.angle_beta   90.00
_cell.angle_gamma   90.00
#
_symmetry.space_group_name_H-M   'P 1'
#
loop_
_entity.id
_entity.type
_entity.pdbx_description
1 polymer ?
#
loop_
_entity_poly.entity_id
_entity_poly.type
_entity_poly.pdbx_seq_one_letter_code
_entity_poly.pdbx_strand_id
1 'polypeptide(L)'
;MHEDFWQARWARDEIGFHLDEVNPYLLRYWSQLSAQPGERVLVPLCGKTLDLRWLAAQGLQVLGVELSRKAIEDFFAEQGLQPQIEEQGAFVRFRAEAIELWCGDFFALTAADVEQCHLFYDRAALIALPLEMRQRYAAHLQAILPQVCRGLLVTLDYPQEQMNGPPFAVPAEQVQAFYAEGWDARLLAKEDVLGENWRFLQRGLTRLEESVFSVRRR
;
A
#
# COMPACT_ATOMS: atom_id res chain seq x y z
N MET A 1 -14.53 -4.17 -6.82
CA MET A 1 -14.01 -5.55 -6.68
C MET A 1 -14.51 -6.05 -5.34
N HIS A 2 -15.05 -7.27 -5.31
CA HIS A 2 -15.65 -7.79 -4.08
C HIS A 2 -14.59 -8.34 -3.13
N GLU A 3 -14.87 -8.30 -1.85
CA GLU A 3 -14.05 -8.87 -0.77
C GLU A 3 -13.65 -10.32 -1.08
N ASP A 4 -14.62 -11.15 -1.49
CA ASP A 4 -14.44 -12.56 -1.85
C ASP A 4 -13.32 -12.79 -2.87
N PHE A 5 -13.07 -11.83 -3.77
CA PHE A 5 -12.01 -11.94 -4.78
C PHE A 5 -10.61 -11.99 -4.13
N TRP A 6 -10.35 -11.10 -3.16
CA TRP A 6 -9.07 -11.07 -2.47
C TRP A 6 -8.92 -12.21 -1.50
N GLN A 7 -9.99 -12.56 -0.75
CA GLN A 7 -10.00 -13.73 0.13
C GLN A 7 -9.65 -15.01 -0.64
N ALA A 8 -10.27 -15.21 -1.83
CA ALA A 8 -9.99 -16.36 -2.67
C ALA A 8 -8.53 -16.39 -3.18
N ARG A 9 -7.94 -15.24 -3.51
CA ARG A 9 -6.53 -15.15 -3.95
C ARG A 9 -5.57 -15.53 -2.84
N TRP A 10 -5.75 -15.00 -1.65
CA TRP A 10 -4.96 -15.36 -0.49
C TRP A 10 -5.10 -16.84 -0.12
N ALA A 11 -6.31 -17.38 -0.20
CA ALA A 11 -6.56 -18.81 0.09
C ALA A 11 -5.87 -19.76 -0.90
N ARG A 12 -5.63 -19.32 -2.16
CA ARG A 12 -4.99 -20.10 -3.22
C ARG A 12 -3.51 -19.77 -3.44
N ASP A 13 -2.93 -18.90 -2.60
CA ASP A 13 -1.56 -18.37 -2.78
C ASP A 13 -1.32 -17.72 -4.16
N GLU A 14 -2.38 -17.15 -4.77
CA GLU A 14 -2.30 -16.39 -6.03
C GLU A 14 -1.81 -14.96 -5.79
N ILE A 15 -0.67 -14.84 -5.10
CA ILE A 15 -0.11 -13.58 -4.55
C ILE A 15 1.06 -13.04 -5.39
N GLY A 16 0.96 -13.10 -6.70
CA GLY A 16 2.03 -12.63 -7.62
C GLY A 16 2.44 -11.16 -7.46
N PHE A 17 1.76 -10.39 -6.61
CA PHE A 17 2.09 -9.03 -6.20
C PHE A 17 3.00 -8.97 -4.96
N HIS A 18 3.14 -10.08 -4.23
CA HIS A 18 4.06 -10.20 -3.10
C HIS A 18 5.50 -10.29 -3.61
N LEU A 19 6.40 -9.57 -2.94
CA LEU A 19 7.83 -9.60 -3.19
C LEU A 19 8.52 -10.34 -2.04
N ASP A 20 9.52 -11.15 -2.38
CA ASP A 20 10.36 -11.87 -1.42
C ASP A 20 11.45 -10.97 -0.81
N GLU A 21 11.45 -9.69 -1.16
CA GLU A 21 12.37 -8.65 -0.70
C GLU A 21 11.65 -7.33 -0.43
N VAL A 22 12.31 -6.43 0.28
CA VAL A 22 11.83 -5.06 0.50
C VAL A 22 11.78 -4.32 -0.83
N ASN A 23 10.71 -3.58 -1.06
CA ASN A 23 10.54 -2.84 -2.30
C ASN A 23 11.71 -1.87 -2.55
N PRO A 24 12.40 -1.94 -3.71
CA PRO A 24 13.59 -1.14 -3.99
C PRO A 24 13.32 0.37 -4.00
N TYR A 25 12.11 0.79 -4.38
CA TYR A 25 11.73 2.21 -4.34
C TYR A 25 11.54 2.71 -2.90
N LEU A 26 11.03 1.86 -2.00
CA LEU A 26 10.98 2.18 -0.58
C LEU A 26 12.39 2.45 -0.04
N LEU A 27 13.35 1.57 -0.32
CA LEU A 27 14.74 1.72 0.07
C LEU A 27 15.38 3.01 -0.47
N ARG A 28 15.11 3.33 -1.74
CA ARG A 28 15.73 4.45 -2.45
C ARG A 28 15.14 5.81 -2.08
N TYR A 29 13.82 5.89 -1.88
CA TYR A 29 13.12 7.19 -1.81
C TYR A 29 12.54 7.53 -0.44
N TRP A 30 12.47 6.58 0.51
CA TRP A 30 11.89 6.84 1.84
C TRP A 30 12.55 7.99 2.59
N SER A 31 13.87 8.12 2.50
CA SER A 31 14.63 9.19 3.15
C SER A 31 14.18 10.60 2.75
N GLN A 32 13.58 10.77 1.56
CA GLN A 32 13.06 12.06 1.11
C GLN A 32 11.84 12.53 1.90
N LEU A 33 11.18 11.64 2.63
CA LEU A 33 10.08 12.01 3.52
C LEU A 33 10.58 12.62 4.84
N SER A 34 11.87 12.51 5.14
CA SER A 34 12.45 12.99 6.42
C SER A 34 11.70 12.43 7.64
N ALA A 35 11.33 11.15 7.57
CA ALA A 35 10.66 10.45 8.65
C ALA A 35 11.56 10.37 9.89
N GLN A 36 10.98 10.56 11.08
CA GLN A 36 11.69 10.52 12.34
C GLN A 36 11.34 9.25 13.12
N PRO A 37 12.29 8.66 13.87
CA PRO A 37 11.98 7.56 14.78
C PRO A 37 10.82 7.94 15.73
N GLY A 38 9.92 6.99 15.95
CA GLY A 38 8.72 7.17 16.75
C GLY A 38 7.49 7.67 15.97
N GLU A 39 7.65 8.22 14.76
CA GLU A 39 6.49 8.55 13.92
C GLU A 39 5.72 7.29 13.52
N ARG A 40 4.41 7.44 13.27
CA ARG A 40 3.54 6.36 12.83
C ARG A 40 3.27 6.43 11.34
N VAL A 41 3.41 5.29 10.67
CA VAL A 41 3.15 5.14 9.23
C VAL A 41 1.95 4.24 8.98
N LEU A 42 1.00 4.71 8.15
CA LEU A 42 -0.10 3.90 7.64
C LEU A 42 0.33 3.17 6.36
N VAL A 43 0.09 1.86 6.31
CA VAL A 43 0.30 1.01 5.12
C VAL A 43 -1.03 0.36 4.74
N PRO A 44 -1.80 0.96 3.82
CA PRO A 44 -3.09 0.42 3.41
C PRO A 44 -2.94 -0.83 2.54
N LEU A 45 -3.88 -1.79 2.66
CA LEU A 45 -3.96 -3.03 1.89
C LEU A 45 -2.60 -3.75 1.87
N CYS A 46 -2.00 -3.86 3.06
CA CYS A 46 -0.57 -4.16 3.20
C CYS A 46 -0.20 -5.62 2.86
N GLY A 47 -1.17 -6.54 2.79
CA GLY A 47 -0.87 -7.95 2.64
C GLY A 47 0.12 -8.44 3.71
N LYS A 48 1.14 -9.18 3.27
CA LYS A 48 2.25 -9.66 4.11
C LYS A 48 3.62 -9.10 3.66
N THR A 49 3.64 -7.86 3.14
CA THR A 49 4.87 -7.27 2.60
C THR A 49 5.98 -7.16 3.63
N LEU A 50 7.22 -7.44 3.22
CA LEU A 50 8.42 -7.24 4.03
C LEU A 50 8.71 -5.76 4.31
N ASP A 51 8.09 -4.86 3.57
CA ASP A 51 8.18 -3.41 3.77
C ASP A 51 7.76 -3.00 5.20
N LEU A 52 6.80 -3.72 5.81
CA LEU A 52 6.37 -3.50 7.20
C LEU A 52 7.51 -3.68 8.19
N ARG A 53 8.31 -4.75 8.04
CA ARG A 53 9.49 -5.00 8.89
C ARG A 53 10.57 -3.97 8.68
N TRP A 54 10.79 -3.58 7.42
CA TRP A 54 11.77 -2.56 7.10
C TRP A 54 11.39 -1.20 7.71
N LEU A 55 10.13 -0.77 7.58
CA LEU A 55 9.63 0.47 8.18
C LEU A 55 9.79 0.47 9.72
N ALA A 56 9.44 -0.65 10.37
CA ALA A 56 9.65 -0.81 11.80
C ALA A 56 11.14 -0.73 12.20
N ALA A 57 12.04 -1.31 11.38
CA ALA A 57 13.48 -1.23 11.60
C ALA A 57 14.04 0.18 11.42
N GLN A 58 13.34 1.10 10.75
CA GLN A 58 13.67 2.53 10.72
C GLN A 58 13.24 3.27 12.01
N GLY A 59 12.73 2.56 13.00
CA GLY A 59 12.24 3.12 14.27
C GLY A 59 10.81 3.65 14.21
N LEU A 60 10.03 3.31 13.18
CA LEU A 60 8.66 3.76 13.01
C LEU A 60 7.67 2.83 13.73
N GLN A 61 6.53 3.38 14.13
CA GLN A 61 5.35 2.61 14.51
C GLN A 61 4.54 2.31 13.24
N VAL A 62 4.34 1.05 12.90
CA VAL A 62 3.69 0.64 11.65
C VAL A 62 2.25 0.23 11.91
N LEU A 63 1.31 0.89 11.24
CA LEU A 63 -0.09 0.49 11.16
C LEU A 63 -0.39 -0.02 9.77
N GLY A 64 -0.55 -1.33 9.61
CA GLY A 64 -1.04 -1.94 8.38
C GLY A 64 -2.54 -2.23 8.46
N VAL A 65 -3.23 -2.12 7.32
CA VAL A 65 -4.63 -2.55 7.20
C VAL A 65 -4.75 -3.54 6.06
N GLU A 66 -5.32 -4.70 6.34
CA GLU A 66 -5.45 -5.79 5.38
C GLU A 66 -6.79 -6.51 5.57
N LEU A 67 -7.45 -6.82 4.47
CA LEU A 67 -8.74 -7.50 4.48
C LEU A 67 -8.61 -8.99 4.81
N SER A 68 -7.52 -9.61 4.34
CA SER A 68 -7.27 -11.03 4.51
C SER A 68 -6.61 -11.35 5.85
N ARG A 69 -7.34 -12.02 6.72
CA ARG A 69 -6.80 -12.54 7.99
C ARG A 69 -5.62 -13.48 7.74
N LYS A 70 -5.72 -14.34 6.71
CA LYS A 70 -4.63 -15.26 6.33
C LYS A 70 -3.34 -14.50 6.02
N ALA A 71 -3.42 -13.39 5.27
CA ALA A 71 -2.24 -12.57 4.96
C ALA A 71 -1.53 -12.06 6.21
N ILE A 72 -2.30 -11.60 7.19
CA ILE A 72 -1.78 -11.11 8.48
C ILE A 72 -1.16 -12.24 9.29
N GLU A 73 -1.85 -13.37 9.39
CA GLU A 73 -1.35 -14.54 10.12
C GLU A 73 -0.06 -15.10 9.48
N ASP A 74 -0.02 -15.20 8.15
CA ASP A 74 1.17 -15.59 7.40
C ASP A 74 2.33 -14.60 7.65
N PHE A 75 2.06 -13.28 7.63
CA PHE A 75 3.10 -12.28 7.93
C PHE A 75 3.76 -12.53 9.29
N PHE A 76 2.98 -12.63 10.36
CA PHE A 76 3.54 -12.83 11.70
C PHE A 76 4.25 -14.16 11.83
N ALA A 77 3.72 -15.23 11.24
CA ALA A 77 4.34 -16.55 11.24
C ALA A 77 5.70 -16.56 10.52
N GLU A 78 5.76 -15.99 9.31
CA GLU A 78 6.97 -15.91 8.50
C GLU A 78 8.05 -15.00 9.13
N GLN A 79 7.62 -13.98 9.90
CA GLN A 79 8.54 -13.11 10.63
C GLN A 79 8.93 -13.66 11.99
N GLY A 80 8.41 -14.83 12.41
CA GLY A 80 8.69 -15.42 13.72
C GLY A 80 8.14 -14.62 14.89
N LEU A 81 7.10 -13.81 14.66
CA LEU A 81 6.49 -12.94 15.66
C LEU A 81 5.22 -13.58 16.23
N GLN A 82 4.98 -13.35 17.52
CA GLN A 82 3.77 -13.80 18.23
C GLN A 82 2.91 -12.57 18.55
N PRO A 83 1.87 -12.28 17.76
CA PRO A 83 1.05 -11.10 17.98
C PRO A 83 0.09 -11.29 19.14
N GLN A 84 -0.15 -10.22 19.89
CA GLN A 84 -1.35 -10.07 20.71
C GLN A 84 -2.53 -9.78 19.76
N ILE A 85 -3.65 -10.47 19.98
CA ILE A 85 -4.84 -10.37 19.12
C ILE A 85 -6.00 -9.82 19.95
N GLU A 86 -6.64 -8.77 19.45
CA GLU A 86 -7.75 -8.10 20.11
C GLU A 86 -8.83 -7.73 19.09
N GLU A 87 -10.10 -7.97 19.40
CA GLU A 87 -11.23 -7.47 18.61
C GLU A 87 -11.58 -6.04 19.05
N GLN A 88 -11.61 -5.10 18.13
CA GLN A 88 -11.99 -3.73 18.38
C GLN A 88 -12.80 -3.13 17.24
N GLY A 89 -14.08 -2.92 17.48
CA GLY A 89 -14.99 -2.33 16.51
C GLY A 89 -15.12 -3.18 15.25
N ALA A 90 -14.78 -2.61 14.09
CA ALA A 90 -14.83 -3.27 12.78
C ALA A 90 -13.57 -4.09 12.46
N PHE A 91 -12.58 -4.13 13.36
CA PHE A 91 -11.27 -4.72 13.11
C PHE A 91 -10.89 -5.77 14.15
N VAL A 92 -10.14 -6.77 13.68
CA VAL A 92 -9.33 -7.63 14.55
C VAL A 92 -7.89 -7.12 14.47
N ARG A 93 -7.31 -6.71 15.60
CA ARG A 93 -5.97 -6.12 15.68
C ARG A 93 -4.95 -7.17 16.09
N PHE A 94 -3.86 -7.22 15.34
CA PHE A 94 -2.70 -8.08 15.60
C PHE A 94 -1.52 -7.17 15.89
N ARG A 95 -0.93 -7.26 17.09
CA ARG A 95 0.18 -6.40 17.52
C ARG A 95 1.37 -7.20 18.00
N ALA A 96 2.54 -6.95 17.42
CA ALA A 96 3.83 -7.42 17.92
C ALA A 96 4.89 -6.37 17.65
N GLU A 97 5.73 -6.08 18.65
CA GLU A 97 6.78 -5.06 18.59
C GLU A 97 6.21 -3.68 18.15
N ALA A 98 6.81 -3.07 17.11
CA ALA A 98 6.37 -1.79 16.54
C ALA A 98 5.37 -1.96 15.38
N ILE A 99 4.84 -3.17 15.15
CA ILE A 99 3.93 -3.49 14.05
C ILE A 99 2.55 -3.83 14.59
N GLU A 100 1.56 -3.13 14.07
CA GLU A 100 0.16 -3.38 14.34
C GLU A 100 -0.57 -3.56 12.99
N LEU A 101 -1.18 -4.74 12.78
CA LEU A 101 -1.95 -5.04 11.58
C LEU A 101 -3.43 -5.20 11.94
N TRP A 102 -4.29 -4.44 11.26
CA TRP A 102 -5.72 -4.46 11.45
C TRP A 102 -6.38 -5.25 10.33
N CYS A 103 -7.01 -6.37 10.70
CA CYS A 103 -7.80 -7.19 9.80
C CYS A 103 -9.19 -6.60 9.64
N GLY A 104 -9.54 -6.12 8.45
CA GLY A 104 -10.85 -5.55 8.16
C GLY A 104 -10.87 -4.70 6.89
N ASP A 105 -12.04 -4.13 6.61
CA ASP A 105 -12.22 -3.26 5.45
C ASP A 105 -11.54 -1.91 5.67
N PHE A 106 -10.62 -1.54 4.77
CA PHE A 106 -9.95 -0.25 4.78
C PHE A 106 -10.93 0.93 4.82
N PHE A 107 -12.08 0.82 4.19
CA PHE A 107 -13.11 1.87 4.19
C PHE A 107 -13.84 2.03 5.53
N ALA A 108 -13.65 1.12 6.48
CA ALA A 108 -14.15 1.27 7.85
C ALA A 108 -13.20 2.08 8.75
N LEU A 109 -11.97 2.40 8.31
CA LEU A 109 -11.08 3.29 9.05
C LEU A 109 -11.68 4.69 9.21
N THR A 110 -11.50 5.25 10.38
CA THR A 110 -11.90 6.63 10.69
C THR A 110 -10.68 7.52 10.90
N ALA A 111 -10.88 8.84 10.89
CA ALA A 111 -9.81 9.79 11.20
C ALA A 111 -9.22 9.58 12.61
N ALA A 112 -10.02 9.14 13.56
CA ALA A 112 -9.56 8.84 14.92
C ALA A 112 -8.60 7.63 14.96
N ASP A 113 -8.80 6.65 14.10
CA ASP A 113 -7.95 5.45 14.05
C ASP A 113 -6.54 5.75 13.54
N VAL A 114 -6.41 6.78 12.69
CA VAL A 114 -5.16 7.17 12.02
C VAL A 114 -4.65 8.56 12.39
N GLU A 115 -5.18 9.17 13.46
CA GLU A 115 -4.86 10.55 13.89
C GLU A 115 -3.35 10.78 14.10
N GLN A 116 -2.61 9.73 14.47
CA GLN A 116 -1.15 9.76 14.69
C GLN A 116 -0.35 9.34 13.44
N CYS A 117 -1.02 8.97 12.33
CA CYS A 117 -0.34 8.53 11.11
C CYS A 117 0.07 9.73 10.25
N HIS A 118 1.16 10.40 10.63
CA HIS A 118 1.74 11.51 9.85
C HIS A 118 2.51 11.05 8.62
N LEU A 119 2.64 9.74 8.44
CA LEU A 119 3.27 9.09 7.30
C LEU A 119 2.31 8.06 6.71
N PHE A 120 2.39 7.86 5.38
CA PHE A 120 1.78 6.70 4.72
C PHE A 120 2.70 6.12 3.64
N TYR A 121 2.52 4.83 3.38
CA TYR A 121 3.21 4.13 2.31
C TYR A 121 2.19 3.31 1.51
N ASP A 122 1.94 3.72 0.29
CA ASP A 122 1.01 3.07 -0.65
C ASP A 122 1.78 2.40 -1.77
N ARG A 123 1.91 1.08 -1.67
CA ARG A 123 2.45 0.24 -2.71
C ARG A 123 1.52 -0.95 -2.93
N ALA A 124 1.15 -1.18 -4.17
CA ALA A 124 0.21 -2.22 -4.58
C ALA A 124 -1.23 -2.05 -4.06
N ALA A 125 -1.55 -0.99 -3.30
CA ALA A 125 -2.91 -0.71 -2.84
C ALA A 125 -3.73 0.01 -3.91
N LEU A 126 -3.33 1.21 -4.31
CA LEU A 126 -4.05 2.01 -5.32
C LEU A 126 -4.24 1.25 -6.64
N ILE A 127 -3.21 0.55 -7.11
CA ILE A 127 -3.24 -0.24 -8.36
C ILE A 127 -4.04 -1.55 -8.27
N ALA A 128 -4.41 -1.99 -7.06
CA ALA A 128 -5.24 -3.18 -6.86
C ALA A 128 -6.71 -2.94 -7.16
N LEU A 129 -7.13 -1.68 -7.27
CA LEU A 129 -8.52 -1.27 -7.27
C LEU A 129 -8.98 -0.82 -8.67
N PRO A 130 -10.17 -1.24 -9.15
CA PRO A 130 -10.76 -0.69 -10.36
C PRO A 130 -11.10 0.79 -10.17
N LEU A 131 -11.27 1.54 -11.28
CA LEU A 131 -11.31 3.01 -11.30
C LEU A 131 -12.26 3.62 -10.25
N GLU A 132 -13.51 3.18 -10.19
CA GLU A 132 -14.49 3.75 -9.25
C GLU A 132 -14.09 3.52 -7.78
N MET A 133 -13.58 2.32 -7.48
CA MET A 133 -13.14 1.99 -6.14
C MET A 133 -11.84 2.73 -5.78
N ARG A 134 -10.96 2.94 -6.76
CA ARG A 134 -9.74 3.72 -6.63
C ARG A 134 -10.00 5.19 -6.31
N GLN A 135 -11.02 5.78 -6.96
CA GLN A 135 -11.48 7.14 -6.65
C GLN A 135 -11.98 7.26 -5.21
N ARG A 136 -12.80 6.29 -4.78
CA ARG A 136 -13.26 6.22 -3.38
C ARG A 136 -12.12 6.04 -2.40
N TYR A 137 -11.16 5.17 -2.74
CA TYR A 137 -9.98 4.91 -1.93
C TYR A 137 -9.13 6.16 -1.73
N ALA A 138 -8.79 6.86 -2.82
CA ALA A 138 -7.99 8.08 -2.75
C ALA A 138 -8.72 9.17 -1.94
N ALA A 139 -10.02 9.36 -2.15
CA ALA A 139 -10.83 10.30 -1.40
C ALA A 139 -10.90 9.94 0.09
N HIS A 140 -11.12 8.66 0.40
CA HIS A 140 -11.18 8.17 1.79
C HIS A 140 -9.84 8.35 2.51
N LEU A 141 -8.72 7.92 1.89
CA LEU A 141 -7.38 8.09 2.44
C LEU A 141 -7.09 9.55 2.78
N GLN A 142 -7.42 10.46 1.87
CA GLN A 142 -7.24 11.91 2.08
C GLN A 142 -8.14 12.48 3.19
N ALA A 143 -9.36 11.97 3.33
CA ALA A 143 -10.30 12.42 4.34
C ALA A 143 -9.89 12.02 5.76
N ILE A 144 -9.33 10.81 5.94
CA ILE A 144 -8.97 10.29 7.26
C ILE A 144 -7.59 10.70 7.75
N LEU A 145 -6.63 10.96 6.84
CA LEU A 145 -5.27 11.32 7.22
C LEU A 145 -5.20 12.72 7.86
N PRO A 146 -4.31 12.93 8.85
CA PRO A 146 -4.18 14.20 9.56
C PRO A 146 -3.72 15.35 8.64
N GLN A 147 -3.90 16.60 9.12
CA GLN A 147 -3.56 17.81 8.35
C GLN A 147 -2.07 17.90 8.00
N VAL A 148 -1.22 17.39 8.85
CA VAL A 148 0.22 17.27 8.56
C VAL A 148 0.52 15.82 8.23
N CYS A 149 0.54 15.51 6.95
CA CYS A 149 0.80 14.13 6.49
C CYS A 149 1.61 14.13 5.19
N ARG A 150 2.47 13.14 5.06
CA ARG A 150 3.28 12.89 3.88
C ARG A 150 3.47 11.39 3.65
N GLY A 151 3.67 11.00 2.40
CA GLY A 151 3.83 9.58 2.07
C GLY A 151 4.59 9.33 0.80
N LEU A 152 4.87 8.05 0.59
CA LEU A 152 5.43 7.51 -0.63
C LEU A 152 4.35 6.67 -1.32
N LEU A 153 4.10 6.97 -2.59
CA LEU A 153 3.15 6.23 -3.43
C LEU A 153 3.91 5.62 -4.61
N VAL A 154 3.71 4.32 -4.83
CA VAL A 154 4.26 3.60 -5.98
C VAL A 154 3.10 3.13 -6.86
N THR A 155 3.11 3.52 -8.13
CA THR A 155 2.09 3.13 -9.11
C THR A 155 2.69 2.39 -10.29
N LEU A 156 1.82 1.72 -11.05
CA LEU A 156 2.15 0.96 -12.25
C LEU A 156 1.35 1.53 -13.42
N ASP A 157 1.99 1.73 -14.57
CA ASP A 157 1.32 2.18 -15.79
C ASP A 157 1.66 1.29 -16.97
N TYR A 158 0.65 0.94 -17.75
CA TYR A 158 0.73 0.12 -18.97
C TYR A 158 -0.52 0.38 -19.82
N PRO A 159 -0.55 -0.01 -21.12
CA PRO A 159 -1.77 0.05 -21.91
C PRO A 159 -2.87 -0.85 -21.31
N GLN A 160 -3.86 -0.26 -20.63
CA GLN A 160 -4.87 -0.98 -19.83
C GLN A 160 -5.68 -1.98 -20.66
N GLU A 161 -5.84 -1.74 -21.96
CA GLU A 161 -6.52 -2.63 -22.89
C GLU A 161 -5.79 -3.97 -23.10
N GLN A 162 -4.50 -4.04 -22.76
CA GLN A 162 -3.69 -5.26 -22.88
C GLN A 162 -3.84 -6.21 -21.69
N MET A 163 -4.39 -5.73 -20.56
CA MET A 163 -4.59 -6.57 -19.38
C MET A 163 -5.75 -6.05 -18.51
N ASN A 164 -6.65 -6.95 -18.10
CA ASN A 164 -7.85 -6.58 -17.34
C ASN A 164 -7.59 -6.15 -15.88
N GLY A 165 -6.38 -6.37 -15.35
CA GLY A 165 -6.08 -6.14 -13.94
C GLY A 165 -6.73 -7.16 -12.97
N PRO A 166 -6.45 -7.13 -11.64
CA PRO A 166 -5.36 -6.37 -11.06
C PRO A 166 -3.96 -6.92 -11.42
N PRO A 167 -2.90 -6.12 -11.37
CA PRO A 167 -2.92 -4.69 -11.08
C PRO A 167 -3.55 -3.90 -12.23
N PHE A 168 -4.10 -2.73 -11.91
CA PHE A 168 -4.64 -1.80 -12.91
C PHE A 168 -3.64 -0.69 -13.21
N ALA A 169 -3.63 -0.19 -14.45
CA ALA A 169 -2.82 0.95 -14.82
C ALA A 169 -3.26 2.22 -14.08
N VAL A 170 -2.30 2.93 -13.51
CA VAL A 170 -2.47 4.22 -12.81
C VAL A 170 -1.43 5.20 -13.35
N PRO A 171 -1.71 5.88 -14.47
CA PRO A 171 -0.79 6.85 -15.04
C PRO A 171 -0.59 8.06 -14.11
N ALA A 172 0.52 8.78 -14.30
CA ALA A 172 0.90 9.91 -13.47
C ALA A 172 -0.17 11.02 -13.44
N GLU A 173 -0.84 11.25 -14.54
CA GLU A 173 -1.92 12.25 -14.66
C GLU A 173 -3.11 11.90 -13.75
N GLN A 174 -3.40 10.60 -13.56
CA GLN A 174 -4.45 10.16 -12.67
C GLN A 174 -4.05 10.38 -11.20
N VAL A 175 -2.79 10.15 -10.84
CA VAL A 175 -2.26 10.48 -9.50
C VAL A 175 -2.38 11.97 -9.25
N GLN A 176 -1.96 12.82 -10.21
CA GLN A 176 -2.09 14.27 -10.10
C GLN A 176 -3.55 14.71 -9.91
N ALA A 177 -4.48 14.07 -10.63
CA ALA A 177 -5.91 14.37 -10.49
C ALA A 177 -6.45 13.98 -9.11
N PHE A 178 -6.06 12.83 -8.55
CA PHE A 178 -6.49 12.41 -7.22
C PHE A 178 -6.00 13.32 -6.10
N TYR A 179 -4.79 13.87 -6.24
CA TYR A 179 -4.15 14.70 -5.23
C TYR A 179 -4.14 16.19 -5.59
N ALA A 180 -5.01 16.65 -6.51
CA ALA A 180 -5.03 18.02 -6.96
C ALA A 180 -5.45 19.02 -5.86
N GLU A 181 -6.38 18.64 -5.00
CA GLU A 181 -6.94 19.51 -3.96
C GLU A 181 -6.33 19.21 -2.59
N GLY A 182 -5.70 20.22 -1.99
CA GLY A 182 -5.13 20.14 -0.65
C GLY A 182 -3.88 19.27 -0.49
N TRP A 183 -3.37 18.70 -1.58
CA TRP A 183 -2.20 17.86 -1.60
C TRP A 183 -1.21 18.27 -2.71
N ASP A 184 0.01 17.78 -2.59
CA ASP A 184 1.06 17.89 -3.60
C ASP A 184 1.63 16.49 -3.87
N ALA A 185 1.48 16.01 -5.09
CA ALA A 185 2.02 14.73 -5.54
C ALA A 185 3.17 14.98 -6.51
N ARG A 186 4.39 14.92 -6.01
CA ARG A 186 5.61 15.14 -6.79
C ARG A 186 6.15 13.82 -7.31
N LEU A 187 6.30 13.68 -8.63
CA LEU A 187 6.97 12.55 -9.26
C LEU A 187 8.47 12.57 -8.90
N LEU A 188 8.96 11.49 -8.33
CA LEU A 188 10.36 11.28 -7.95
C LEU A 188 11.11 10.43 -8.99
N ALA A 189 10.44 9.42 -9.53
CA ALA A 189 10.98 8.53 -10.54
C ALA A 189 9.88 7.95 -11.42
N LYS A 190 10.26 7.60 -12.63
CA LYS A 190 9.47 6.82 -13.59
C LYS A 190 10.45 5.91 -14.34
N GLU A 191 10.27 4.60 -14.21
CA GLU A 191 11.20 3.60 -14.72
C GLU A 191 10.45 2.58 -15.57
N ASP A 192 11.01 2.23 -16.74
CA ASP A 192 10.53 1.08 -17.53
C ASP A 192 11.03 -0.21 -16.88
N VAL A 193 10.09 -1.02 -16.45
CA VAL A 193 10.35 -2.28 -15.74
C VAL A 193 9.88 -3.50 -16.51
N LEU A 194 9.45 -3.35 -17.76
CA LEU A 194 8.90 -4.45 -18.55
C LEU A 194 9.92 -5.57 -18.74
N GLY A 195 11.18 -5.21 -19.03
CA GLY A 195 12.26 -6.18 -19.27
C GLY A 195 12.59 -7.05 -18.06
N GLU A 196 12.32 -6.55 -16.85
CA GLU A 196 12.55 -7.25 -15.59
C GLU A 196 11.35 -8.09 -15.16
N ASN A 197 10.19 -7.88 -15.78
CA ASN A 197 8.91 -8.47 -15.40
C ASN A 197 8.38 -9.47 -16.42
N TRP A 198 9.04 -10.62 -16.55
CA TRP A 198 8.72 -11.67 -17.52
C TRP A 198 7.25 -12.10 -17.54
N ARG A 199 6.54 -12.05 -16.38
CA ARG A 199 5.12 -12.39 -16.27
C ARG A 199 4.23 -11.44 -17.08
N PHE A 200 4.58 -10.16 -17.13
CA PHE A 200 3.87 -9.16 -17.91
C PHE A 200 4.23 -9.26 -19.40
N LEU A 201 5.49 -9.56 -19.72
CA LEU A 201 5.90 -9.87 -21.08
C LEU A 201 5.12 -11.05 -21.65
N GLN A 202 4.97 -12.15 -20.88
CA GLN A 202 4.18 -13.31 -21.30
C GLN A 202 2.69 -13.01 -21.51
N ARG A 203 2.16 -12.00 -20.84
CA ARG A 203 0.78 -11.51 -21.04
C ARG A 203 0.64 -10.60 -22.26
N GLY A 204 1.74 -10.30 -22.95
CA GLY A 204 1.75 -9.50 -24.16
C GLY A 204 1.78 -7.98 -23.93
N LEU A 205 2.16 -7.51 -22.72
CA LEU A 205 2.34 -6.10 -22.50
C LEU A 205 3.49 -5.56 -23.34
N THR A 206 3.29 -4.40 -23.93
CA THR A 206 4.27 -3.70 -24.77
C THR A 206 5.03 -2.59 -24.04
N ARG A 207 4.50 -2.15 -22.87
CA ARG A 207 5.08 -1.15 -21.98
C ARG A 207 4.65 -1.46 -20.54
N LEU A 208 5.56 -1.28 -19.60
CA LEU A 208 5.28 -1.37 -18.18
C LEU A 208 6.20 -0.39 -17.45
N GLU A 209 5.62 0.63 -16.84
CA GLU A 209 6.37 1.66 -16.14
C GLU A 209 5.94 1.70 -14.67
N GLU A 210 6.88 1.75 -13.75
CA GLU A 210 6.63 2.09 -12.36
C GLU A 210 6.94 3.55 -12.10
N SER A 211 6.04 4.21 -11.38
CA SER A 211 6.19 5.62 -10.98
C SER A 211 6.16 5.75 -9.47
N VAL A 212 7.08 6.56 -8.94
CA VAL A 212 7.21 6.84 -7.51
C VAL A 212 6.90 8.29 -7.25
N PHE A 213 6.02 8.54 -6.28
CA PHE A 213 5.61 9.88 -5.90
C PHE A 213 5.88 10.14 -4.41
N SER A 214 6.40 11.32 -4.10
CA SER A 214 6.26 11.92 -2.78
C SER A 214 4.94 12.67 -2.74
N VAL A 215 4.08 12.31 -1.80
CA VAL A 215 2.76 12.93 -1.64
C VAL A 215 2.72 13.64 -0.31
N ARG A 216 2.32 14.91 -0.29
CA ARG A 216 2.26 15.74 0.94
C ARG A 216 0.96 16.52 0.99
N ARG A 217 0.37 16.61 2.18
CA ARG A 217 -0.73 17.54 2.44
C ARG A 217 -0.18 18.96 2.50
N ARG A 218 -0.88 19.92 1.85
CA ARG A 218 -0.51 21.36 1.81
C ARG A 218 -0.95 22.07 3.06
#